data_806268ed51d1991190a83bb5056d9dfe
#
_entry.id   806268ed51d1991190a83bb5056d9dfe
#
_cell.length_a   1.000
_cell.length_b   1.000
_cell.length_c   1.000
_cell.angle_alpha   90.00
_cell.angle_beta   90.00
_cell.angle_gamma   90.00
#
_symmetry.space_group_name_H-M   'P 1'
#
loop_
_entity.id
_entity.type
_entity.pdbx_description
1 polymer ?
#
loop_
_entity_poly.entity_id
_entity_poly.type
_entity_poly.pdbx_seq_one_letter_code
_entity_poly.pdbx_strand_id
1 'polypeptide(L)'
;MAADSPDPDRLQEAIHDSAAAEVATATGDRPQTFPLSPFYDPDRGTVVVTSPPAFAGTVEAVSDHPKLSLLFYGADEPFVLRGRGTVRDDDLQANAAYVGELVQTEPDSPKTEGFSKTAAMLESRRGRFLLGWYALRIVIEIEPVAVEPVAGTAGQLPPWPTQGVDADEAASYDRLALTVVHGSGWPITRSVAGVAVDGDAVRLDVPMPVEPGQPACLLCHWHTPGLDRLRQRLFRGRCRPAGDRVAFEPASSATLRNETRLDRTRFVVDGKRRTRRYFRRRSE
;
A
#
# COMPACT_ATOMS: atom_id res chain seq x y z
N MET A 1 -4.48 19.50 -15.39
CA MET A 1 -5.23 18.52 -16.16
C MET A 1 -6.50 18.20 -15.40
N ALA A 2 -7.67 18.18 -16.05
CA ALA A 2 -8.90 17.71 -15.41
C ALA A 2 -8.75 16.20 -15.15
N ALA A 3 -9.19 15.75 -13.99
CA ALA A 3 -9.24 14.33 -13.70
C ALA A 3 -10.42 13.74 -14.46
N ASP A 4 -10.20 12.67 -15.18
CA ASP A 4 -11.23 11.98 -15.93
C ASP A 4 -12.07 11.09 -15.02
N SER A 5 -13.35 10.91 -15.38
CA SER A 5 -14.17 9.89 -14.73
C SER A 5 -13.56 8.51 -15.01
N PRO A 6 -13.50 7.64 -14.00
CA PRO A 6 -12.96 6.30 -14.20
C PRO A 6 -13.78 5.52 -15.24
N ASP A 7 -13.09 4.96 -16.24
CA ASP A 7 -13.65 3.96 -17.13
C ASP A 7 -13.61 2.61 -16.41
N PRO A 8 -14.77 1.96 -16.12
CA PRO A 8 -14.81 0.72 -15.37
C PRO A 8 -14.00 -0.42 -16.01
N ASP A 9 -14.05 -0.56 -17.34
CA ASP A 9 -13.38 -1.65 -18.04
C ASP A 9 -11.85 -1.49 -17.98
N ARG A 10 -11.34 -0.29 -18.22
CA ARG A 10 -9.91 0.04 -18.07
C ARG A 10 -9.42 -0.10 -16.64
N LEU A 11 -10.26 0.28 -15.67
CA LEU A 11 -9.92 0.14 -14.26
C LEU A 11 -9.84 -1.33 -13.85
N GLN A 12 -10.78 -2.16 -14.31
CA GLN A 12 -10.79 -3.58 -14.05
C GLN A 12 -9.55 -4.26 -14.66
N GLU A 13 -9.22 -3.98 -15.92
CA GLU A 13 -8.03 -4.51 -16.59
C GLU A 13 -6.75 -4.14 -15.82
N ALA A 14 -6.58 -2.88 -15.45
CA ALA A 14 -5.42 -2.43 -14.69
C ALA A 14 -5.29 -3.08 -13.30
N ILE A 15 -6.42 -3.38 -12.64
CA ILE A 15 -6.44 -4.08 -11.36
C ILE A 15 -6.05 -5.55 -11.55
N HIS A 16 -6.52 -6.20 -12.61
CA HIS A 16 -6.14 -7.57 -12.93
C HIS A 16 -4.62 -7.70 -13.18
N ASP A 17 -4.04 -6.73 -13.88
CA ASP A 17 -2.61 -6.71 -14.19
C ASP A 17 -1.74 -6.30 -12.99
N SER A 18 -2.34 -5.79 -11.92
CA SER A 18 -1.61 -5.30 -10.76
C SER A 18 -1.61 -6.30 -9.61
N ALA A 19 -0.43 -6.77 -9.21
CA ALA A 19 -0.28 -7.57 -7.99
C ALA A 19 -0.56 -6.74 -6.73
N ALA A 20 -0.15 -5.47 -6.73
CA ALA A 20 -0.38 -4.51 -5.67
C ALA A 20 -0.57 -3.09 -6.22
N ALA A 21 -1.29 -2.28 -5.47
CA ALA A 21 -1.32 -0.83 -5.61
C ALA A 21 -0.79 -0.19 -4.33
N GLU A 22 -0.12 0.96 -4.44
CA GLU A 22 0.27 1.75 -3.28
C GLU A 22 -0.94 2.53 -2.79
N VAL A 23 -1.56 2.02 -1.72
CA VAL A 23 -2.74 2.61 -1.10
C VAL A 23 -2.31 3.68 -0.10
N ALA A 24 -2.59 4.92 -0.43
CA ALA A 24 -2.28 6.07 0.39
C ALA A 24 -3.53 6.57 1.12
N THR A 25 -3.37 6.75 2.42
CA THR A 25 -4.38 7.27 3.34
C THR A 25 -3.77 8.36 4.21
N ALA A 26 -4.58 9.04 5.00
CA ALA A 26 -4.11 10.05 5.94
C ALA A 26 -4.81 9.98 7.28
N THR A 27 -4.10 10.30 8.34
CA THR A 27 -4.66 10.59 9.67
C THR A 27 -4.35 12.06 9.97
N GLY A 28 -5.37 12.91 9.87
CA GLY A 28 -5.18 14.35 9.85
C GLY A 28 -4.33 14.77 8.63
N ASP A 29 -3.21 15.46 8.89
CA ASP A 29 -2.24 15.90 7.88
C ASP A 29 -1.11 14.88 7.61
N ARG A 30 -1.13 13.72 8.29
CA ARG A 30 -0.06 12.72 8.24
C ARG A 30 -0.39 11.62 7.25
N PRO A 31 0.28 11.59 6.08
CA PRO A 31 0.08 10.54 5.11
C PRO A 31 0.76 9.23 5.53
N GLN A 32 0.21 8.14 5.03
CA GLN A 32 0.83 6.81 5.04
C GLN A 32 0.48 6.06 3.77
N THR A 33 1.39 5.22 3.31
CA THR A 33 1.22 4.46 2.07
C THR A 33 1.71 3.04 2.26
N PHE A 34 0.92 2.07 1.80
CA PHE A 34 1.27 0.65 1.87
C PHE A 34 0.86 -0.06 0.58
N PRO A 35 1.65 -1.03 0.10
CA PRO A 35 1.24 -1.88 -1.00
C PRO A 35 0.18 -2.87 -0.52
N LEU A 36 -0.99 -2.86 -1.15
CA LEU A 36 -2.09 -3.79 -0.91
C LEU A 36 -2.57 -4.37 -2.23
N SER A 37 -3.03 -5.63 -2.21
CA SER A 37 -3.64 -6.25 -3.40
C SER A 37 -5.00 -5.64 -3.67
N PRO A 38 -5.21 -5.02 -4.84
CA PRO A 38 -6.52 -4.53 -5.25
C PRO A 38 -7.30 -5.65 -5.94
N PHE A 39 -8.62 -5.63 -5.78
CA PHE A 39 -9.60 -6.40 -6.53
C PHE A 39 -10.65 -5.46 -7.09
N TYR A 40 -11.35 -5.88 -8.13
CA TYR A 40 -12.48 -5.13 -8.67
C TYR A 40 -13.77 -5.91 -8.43
N ASP A 41 -14.79 -5.25 -7.90
CA ASP A 41 -16.15 -5.78 -7.79
C ASP A 41 -17.00 -5.16 -8.90
N PRO A 42 -17.27 -5.87 -10.00
CA PRO A 42 -18.03 -5.33 -11.13
C PRO A 42 -19.50 -5.11 -10.78
N ASP A 43 -20.07 -5.88 -9.86
CA ASP A 43 -21.48 -5.74 -9.46
C ASP A 43 -21.72 -4.43 -8.69
N ARG A 44 -20.69 -3.95 -8.00
CA ARG A 44 -20.74 -2.70 -7.22
C ARG A 44 -20.02 -1.54 -7.86
N GLY A 45 -19.20 -1.79 -8.89
CA GLY A 45 -18.35 -0.79 -9.51
C GLY A 45 -17.28 -0.24 -8.56
N THR A 46 -16.80 -1.03 -7.60
CA THR A 46 -15.86 -0.60 -6.56
C THR A 46 -14.53 -1.32 -6.64
N VAL A 47 -13.49 -0.63 -6.20
CA VAL A 47 -12.18 -1.26 -5.95
C VAL A 47 -12.15 -1.74 -4.50
N VAL A 48 -11.71 -2.97 -4.30
CA VAL A 48 -11.64 -3.60 -2.99
C VAL A 48 -10.18 -3.84 -2.62
N VAL A 49 -9.77 -3.35 -1.47
CA VAL A 49 -8.49 -3.72 -0.86
C VAL A 49 -8.72 -4.36 0.50
N THR A 50 -7.82 -5.24 0.90
CA THR A 50 -8.00 -5.99 2.14
C THR A 50 -6.78 -5.93 3.02
N SER A 51 -7.02 -5.96 4.33
CA SER A 51 -5.96 -6.02 5.33
C SER A 51 -6.31 -7.01 6.45
N PRO A 52 -5.37 -7.84 6.89
CA PRO A 52 -5.57 -8.58 8.14
C PRO A 52 -5.64 -7.59 9.32
N PRO A 53 -6.35 -7.94 10.41
CA PRO A 53 -6.46 -7.08 11.61
C PRO A 53 -5.11 -6.68 12.23
N ALA A 54 -4.06 -7.47 11.98
CA ALA A 54 -2.69 -7.14 12.39
C ALA A 54 -2.14 -5.86 11.77
N PHE A 55 -2.70 -5.43 10.64
CA PHE A 55 -2.28 -4.25 9.86
C PHE A 55 -3.41 -3.24 9.71
N ALA A 56 -4.20 -3.05 10.75
CA ALA A 56 -5.39 -2.20 10.74
C ALA A 56 -5.11 -0.68 10.61
N GLY A 57 -3.84 -0.24 10.59
CA GLY A 57 -3.52 1.19 10.51
C GLY A 57 -4.10 1.91 9.29
N THR A 58 -4.12 1.26 8.12
CA THR A 58 -4.77 1.80 6.92
C THR A 58 -6.29 1.88 7.11
N VAL A 59 -6.88 0.88 7.76
CA VAL A 59 -8.31 0.81 8.06
C VAL A 59 -8.71 1.94 9.03
N GLU A 60 -7.96 2.11 10.12
CA GLU A 60 -8.19 3.19 11.09
C GLU A 60 -8.14 4.56 10.39
N ALA A 61 -7.14 4.78 9.51
CA ALA A 61 -7.02 6.01 8.76
C ALA A 61 -8.21 6.25 7.80
N VAL A 62 -8.71 5.21 7.13
CA VAL A 62 -9.89 5.33 6.24
C VAL A 62 -11.17 5.56 7.03
N SER A 63 -11.32 4.94 8.21
CA SER A 63 -12.46 5.16 9.10
C SER A 63 -12.53 6.61 9.58
N ASP A 64 -11.37 7.20 9.89
CA ASP A 64 -11.27 8.60 10.33
C ASP A 64 -11.42 9.57 9.16
N HIS A 65 -10.88 9.19 7.98
CA HIS A 65 -10.86 10.05 6.80
C HIS A 65 -11.01 9.22 5.52
N PRO A 66 -12.20 9.20 4.89
CA PRO A 66 -12.52 8.26 3.81
C PRO A 66 -11.81 8.54 2.48
N LYS A 67 -11.12 9.68 2.33
CA LYS A 67 -10.38 10.00 1.11
C LYS A 67 -9.08 9.22 1.06
N LEU A 68 -8.84 8.56 -0.07
CA LEU A 68 -7.63 7.79 -0.30
C LEU A 68 -7.21 7.88 -1.78
N SER A 69 -5.98 7.50 -2.07
CA SER A 69 -5.51 7.31 -3.44
C SER A 69 -4.76 5.99 -3.59
N LEU A 70 -4.84 5.42 -4.78
CA LEU A 70 -4.13 4.19 -5.16
C LEU A 70 -3.26 4.51 -6.36
N LEU A 71 -1.96 4.27 -6.24
CA LEU A 71 -1.03 4.34 -7.37
C LEU A 71 -0.87 2.95 -7.96
N PHE A 72 -1.20 2.81 -9.24
CA PHE A 72 -1.03 1.61 -10.03
C PHE A 72 0.15 1.77 -10.99
N TYR A 73 0.92 0.72 -11.13
CA TYR A 73 1.99 0.62 -12.13
C TYR A 73 1.54 -0.31 -13.27
N GLY A 74 0.43 0.01 -13.92
CA GLY A 74 -0.11 -0.81 -15.01
C GLY A 74 0.89 -1.16 -16.10
N ALA A 75 0.55 -2.11 -16.98
CA ALA A 75 1.43 -2.56 -18.05
C ALA A 75 1.82 -1.45 -19.03
N ASP A 76 0.91 -0.49 -19.28
CA ASP A 76 1.09 0.57 -20.26
C ASP A 76 1.52 1.90 -19.63
N GLU A 77 0.71 2.45 -18.75
CA GLU A 77 1.00 3.74 -18.10
C GLU A 77 0.59 3.71 -16.61
N PRO A 78 1.47 4.21 -15.69
CA PRO A 78 1.10 4.36 -14.31
C PRO A 78 -0.02 5.39 -14.16
N PHE A 79 -0.93 5.15 -13.23
CA PHE A 79 -1.99 6.10 -12.92
C PHE A 79 -2.32 6.11 -11.43
N VAL A 80 -2.95 7.17 -10.98
CA VAL A 80 -3.50 7.29 -9.63
C VAL A 80 -5.01 7.31 -9.70
N LEU A 81 -5.63 6.39 -8.99
CA LEU A 81 -7.06 6.41 -8.67
C LEU A 81 -7.27 7.18 -7.37
N ARG A 82 -8.13 8.18 -7.38
CA ARG A 82 -8.69 8.77 -6.16
C ARG A 82 -10.05 8.17 -5.87
N GLY A 83 -10.29 7.80 -4.62
CA GLY A 83 -11.53 7.16 -4.23
C GLY A 83 -11.95 7.46 -2.80
N ARG A 84 -13.21 7.15 -2.49
CA ARG A 84 -13.75 7.19 -1.13
C ARG A 84 -13.87 5.78 -0.59
N GLY A 85 -13.21 5.52 0.53
CA GLY A 85 -13.21 4.21 1.17
C GLY A 85 -14.32 4.08 2.21
N THR A 86 -14.98 2.92 2.20
CA THR A 86 -15.87 2.46 3.26
C THR A 86 -15.28 1.21 3.89
N VAL A 87 -15.14 1.21 5.20
CA VAL A 87 -14.57 0.08 5.94
C VAL A 87 -15.67 -0.90 6.33
N ARG A 88 -15.42 -2.18 6.08
CA ARG A 88 -16.22 -3.32 6.55
C ARG A 88 -15.34 -4.16 7.48
N ASP A 89 -15.63 -4.14 8.76
CA ASP A 89 -14.85 -4.83 9.79
C ASP A 89 -15.72 -5.48 10.89
N ASP A 90 -17.02 -5.56 10.67
CA ASP A 90 -18.03 -6.17 11.52
C ASP A 90 -18.00 -7.71 11.48
N ASP A 91 -17.88 -8.31 10.28
CA ASP A 91 -17.75 -9.76 10.10
C ASP A 91 -16.52 -10.10 9.23
N LEU A 92 -15.41 -10.37 9.90
CA LEU A 92 -14.14 -10.66 9.24
C LEU A 92 -14.12 -12.01 8.50
N GLN A 93 -15.03 -12.94 8.87
CA GLN A 93 -15.13 -14.22 8.17
C GLN A 93 -15.97 -14.09 6.89
N ALA A 94 -17.10 -13.40 6.95
CA ALA A 94 -17.86 -13.06 5.76
C ALA A 94 -17.04 -12.24 4.78
N ASN A 95 -16.25 -11.28 5.27
CA ASN A 95 -15.31 -10.53 4.44
C ASN A 95 -14.25 -11.42 3.79
N ALA A 96 -13.73 -12.43 4.50
CA ALA A 96 -12.77 -13.36 3.91
C ALA A 96 -13.41 -14.24 2.82
N ALA A 97 -14.68 -14.65 2.98
CA ALA A 97 -15.45 -15.37 1.96
C ALA A 97 -15.67 -14.49 0.72
N TYR A 98 -16.12 -13.25 0.92
CA TYR A 98 -16.32 -12.29 -0.16
C TYR A 98 -15.04 -12.03 -0.97
N VAL A 99 -13.89 -11.85 -0.29
CA VAL A 99 -12.60 -11.72 -0.99
C VAL A 99 -12.26 -13.00 -1.76
N GLY A 100 -12.58 -14.17 -1.20
CA GLY A 100 -12.41 -15.46 -1.89
C GLY A 100 -13.22 -15.55 -3.18
N GLU A 101 -14.44 -15.02 -3.19
CA GLU A 101 -15.30 -14.92 -4.40
C GLU A 101 -14.66 -13.98 -5.43
N LEU A 102 -14.19 -12.79 -5.03
CA LEU A 102 -13.51 -11.87 -5.94
C LEU A 102 -12.23 -12.49 -6.55
N VAL A 103 -11.45 -13.23 -5.76
CA VAL A 103 -10.27 -13.95 -6.28
C VAL A 103 -10.66 -14.96 -7.36
N GLN A 104 -11.82 -15.63 -7.25
CA GLN A 104 -12.28 -16.61 -8.22
C GLN A 104 -12.80 -15.98 -9.52
N THR A 105 -13.24 -14.72 -9.48
CA THR A 105 -13.70 -14.00 -10.68
C THR A 105 -12.56 -13.33 -11.46
N GLU A 106 -11.39 -13.18 -10.84
CA GLU A 106 -10.22 -12.62 -11.52
C GLU A 106 -9.53 -13.66 -12.44
N PRO A 107 -8.87 -13.21 -13.51
CA PRO A 107 -8.02 -14.06 -14.33
C PRO A 107 -6.89 -14.71 -13.51
N ASP A 108 -6.43 -15.87 -13.97
CA ASP A 108 -5.28 -16.53 -13.38
C ASP A 108 -4.05 -15.62 -13.43
N SER A 109 -3.48 -15.37 -12.28
CA SER A 109 -2.32 -14.48 -12.10
C SER A 109 -1.49 -14.91 -10.90
N PRO A 110 -0.23 -14.45 -10.78
CA PRO A 110 0.54 -14.69 -9.56
C PRO A 110 -0.14 -14.15 -8.29
N LYS A 111 -0.97 -13.09 -8.40
CA LYS A 111 -1.79 -12.56 -7.31
C LYS A 111 -2.82 -13.58 -6.84
N THR A 112 -3.67 -14.07 -7.76
CA THR A 112 -4.74 -15.04 -7.46
C THR A 112 -4.16 -16.38 -7.00
N GLU A 113 -3.04 -16.82 -7.58
CA GLU A 113 -2.30 -18.00 -7.13
C GLU A 113 -1.80 -17.86 -5.69
N GLY A 114 -1.29 -16.68 -5.31
CA GLY A 114 -0.85 -16.38 -3.94
C GLY A 114 -1.97 -16.50 -2.91
N PHE A 115 -3.16 -15.98 -3.24
CA PHE A 115 -4.36 -16.11 -2.40
C PHE A 115 -4.82 -17.57 -2.30
N SER A 116 -4.87 -18.30 -3.41
CA SER A 116 -5.25 -19.71 -3.47
C SER A 116 -4.31 -20.61 -2.66
N LYS A 117 -3.00 -20.39 -2.74
CA LYS A 117 -2.01 -21.08 -1.91
C LYS A 117 -2.23 -20.82 -0.42
N THR A 118 -2.54 -19.58 -0.06
CA THR A 118 -2.82 -19.23 1.34
C THR A 118 -4.09 -19.93 1.83
N ALA A 119 -5.15 -19.97 1.02
CA ALA A 119 -6.39 -20.67 1.32
C ALA A 119 -6.13 -22.17 1.53
N ALA A 120 -5.41 -22.83 0.62
CA ALA A 120 -5.06 -24.25 0.75
C ALA A 120 -4.23 -24.56 2.02
N MET A 121 -3.30 -23.67 2.41
CA MET A 121 -2.57 -23.83 3.67
C MET A 121 -3.50 -23.80 4.89
N LEU A 122 -4.58 -23.02 4.85
CA LEU A 122 -5.54 -22.88 5.95
C LEU A 122 -6.47 -24.11 6.12
N GLU A 123 -6.55 -25.01 5.15
CA GLU A 123 -7.28 -26.27 5.29
C GLU A 123 -6.66 -27.19 6.34
N SER A 124 -5.33 -27.13 6.53
CA SER A 124 -4.61 -27.92 7.53
C SER A 124 -4.74 -27.32 8.95
N ARG A 125 -4.75 -28.19 9.98
CA ARG A 125 -4.72 -27.73 11.40
C ARG A 125 -3.48 -26.88 11.70
N ARG A 126 -2.33 -27.24 11.14
CA ARG A 126 -1.07 -26.49 11.31
C ARG A 126 -1.13 -25.13 10.63
N GLY A 127 -1.64 -25.07 9.42
CA GLY A 127 -1.81 -23.81 8.68
C GLY A 127 -2.76 -22.87 9.39
N ARG A 128 -3.93 -23.35 9.89
CA ARG A 128 -4.85 -22.56 10.71
C ARG A 128 -4.19 -22.02 11.97
N PHE A 129 -3.41 -22.86 12.67
CA PHE A 129 -2.67 -22.40 13.86
C PHE A 129 -1.66 -21.30 13.54
N LEU A 130 -0.94 -21.40 12.44
CA LEU A 130 0.10 -20.42 12.04
C LEU A 130 -0.49 -19.16 11.39
N LEU A 131 -1.43 -19.32 10.48
CA LEU A 131 -1.92 -18.26 9.59
C LEU A 131 -3.40 -17.89 9.79
N GLY A 132 -4.13 -18.51 10.73
CA GLY A 132 -5.54 -18.19 10.96
C GLY A 132 -5.81 -16.71 11.26
N TRP A 133 -4.89 -16.02 11.91
CA TRP A 133 -4.94 -14.58 12.13
C TRP A 133 -4.85 -13.78 10.82
N TYR A 134 -4.16 -14.33 9.83
CA TYR A 134 -3.97 -13.72 8.51
C TYR A 134 -5.16 -13.97 7.59
N ALA A 135 -5.93 -15.03 7.83
CA ALA A 135 -7.13 -15.37 7.07
C ALA A 135 -8.28 -14.37 7.29
N LEU A 136 -8.36 -13.78 8.48
CA LEU A 136 -9.35 -12.74 8.77
C LEU A 136 -9.11 -11.51 7.93
N ARG A 137 -10.16 -10.94 7.33
CA ARG A 137 -10.06 -9.79 6.44
C ARG A 137 -10.93 -8.63 6.92
N ILE A 138 -10.29 -7.48 7.03
CA ILE A 138 -10.99 -6.20 6.99
C ILE A 138 -11.01 -5.79 5.53
N VAL A 139 -12.16 -5.38 5.04
CA VAL A 139 -12.35 -4.92 3.67
C VAL A 139 -12.47 -3.41 3.66
N ILE A 140 -11.85 -2.77 2.70
CA ILE A 140 -12.06 -1.37 2.35
C ILE A 140 -12.64 -1.39 0.94
N GLU A 141 -13.92 -1.06 0.82
CA GLU A 141 -14.59 -0.82 -0.46
C GLU A 141 -14.33 0.63 -0.88
N ILE A 142 -13.85 0.82 -2.09
CA ILE A 142 -13.40 2.12 -2.58
C ILE A 142 -14.26 2.50 -3.79
N GLU A 143 -15.07 3.54 -3.60
CA GLU A 143 -15.82 4.17 -4.69
C GLU A 143 -14.84 5.02 -5.52
N PRO A 144 -14.63 4.71 -6.81
CA PRO A 144 -13.77 5.50 -7.70
C PRO A 144 -14.33 6.90 -7.92
N VAL A 145 -13.49 7.92 -7.76
CA VAL A 145 -13.89 9.33 -7.94
C VAL A 145 -13.22 9.94 -9.17
N ALA A 146 -11.93 9.66 -9.37
CA ALA A 146 -11.15 10.22 -10.46
C ALA A 146 -9.91 9.39 -10.75
N VAL A 147 -9.51 9.37 -12.02
CA VAL A 147 -8.26 8.76 -12.48
C VAL A 147 -7.36 9.84 -13.07
N GLU A 148 -6.09 9.81 -12.73
CA GLU A 148 -5.07 10.72 -13.24
C GLU A 148 -3.89 9.90 -13.77
N PRO A 149 -3.47 10.06 -15.04
CA PRO A 149 -2.22 9.47 -15.51
C PRO A 149 -1.05 10.07 -14.75
N VAL A 150 -0.05 9.26 -14.47
CA VAL A 150 1.16 9.67 -13.73
C VAL A 150 2.36 9.45 -14.62
N ALA A 151 3.13 10.51 -14.88
CA ALA A 151 4.42 10.36 -15.52
C ALA A 151 5.42 9.73 -14.55
N GLY A 152 6.21 8.79 -15.03
CA GLY A 152 7.40 8.36 -14.31
C GLY A 152 7.61 6.85 -14.26
N THR A 153 8.86 6.51 -14.43
CA THR A 153 9.42 5.19 -14.14
C THR A 153 9.86 5.17 -12.69
N ALA A 154 9.78 4.00 -12.05
CA ALA A 154 10.29 3.83 -10.70
C ALA A 154 11.81 4.10 -10.66
N GLY A 155 12.23 5.06 -9.83
CA GLY A 155 13.63 5.33 -9.55
C GLY A 155 14.20 4.31 -8.56
N GLN A 156 15.52 4.29 -8.43
CA GLN A 156 16.21 3.50 -7.43
C GLN A 156 16.60 4.37 -6.24
N LEU A 157 16.46 3.82 -5.03
CA LEU A 157 17.00 4.44 -3.83
C LEU A 157 18.52 4.22 -3.80
N PRO A 158 19.36 5.26 -3.72
CA PRO A 158 20.79 5.08 -3.45
C PRO A 158 21.02 4.68 -1.98
N PRO A 159 22.20 4.16 -1.62
CA PRO A 159 22.56 3.95 -0.22
C PRO A 159 22.36 5.22 0.60
N TRP A 160 21.77 5.07 1.79
CA TRP A 160 21.47 6.19 2.69
C TRP A 160 21.94 5.88 4.11
N PRO A 161 23.26 5.98 4.35
CA PRO A 161 23.88 5.49 5.59
C PRO A 161 23.33 6.16 6.86
N THR A 162 22.98 7.44 6.82
CA THR A 162 22.44 8.17 7.98
C THR A 162 21.06 7.64 8.40
N GLN A 163 20.35 6.98 7.48
CA GLN A 163 19.08 6.31 7.74
C GLN A 163 19.24 4.79 7.90
N GLY A 164 20.47 4.29 7.94
CA GLY A 164 20.78 2.88 8.06
C GLY A 164 20.35 2.04 6.86
N VAL A 165 20.34 2.63 5.66
CA VAL A 165 20.11 1.93 4.38
C VAL A 165 21.46 1.69 3.72
N ASP A 166 21.92 0.44 3.71
CA ASP A 166 23.12 0.03 3.01
C ASP A 166 22.86 -0.19 1.50
N ALA A 167 23.92 -0.52 0.76
CA ALA A 167 23.83 -0.70 -0.69
C ALA A 167 22.94 -1.88 -1.09
N ASP A 168 22.96 -2.98 -0.32
CA ASP A 168 22.17 -4.18 -0.62
C ASP A 168 20.68 -3.91 -0.34
N GLU A 169 20.38 -3.23 0.75
CA GLU A 169 18.99 -2.82 1.04
C GLU A 169 18.50 -1.82 -0.02
N ALA A 170 19.27 -0.80 -0.36
CA ALA A 170 18.90 0.19 -1.37
C ALA A 170 18.60 -0.45 -2.72
N ALA A 171 19.49 -1.33 -3.20
CA ALA A 171 19.35 -2.03 -4.48
C ALA A 171 18.17 -3.01 -4.51
N SER A 172 17.63 -3.40 -3.34
CA SER A 172 16.49 -4.31 -3.26
C SER A 172 15.14 -3.65 -3.52
N TYR A 173 15.05 -2.33 -3.49
CA TYR A 173 13.80 -1.61 -3.75
C TYR A 173 13.68 -1.27 -5.23
N ASP A 174 12.58 -1.68 -5.85
CA ASP A 174 12.27 -1.40 -7.27
C ASP A 174 11.16 -0.35 -7.44
N ARG A 175 10.52 0.06 -6.34
CA ARG A 175 9.43 1.03 -6.33
C ARG A 175 9.57 2.02 -5.19
N LEU A 176 9.42 3.29 -5.56
CA LEU A 176 9.44 4.41 -4.62
C LEU A 176 8.24 5.31 -4.87
N ALA A 177 7.50 5.60 -3.81
CA ALA A 177 6.33 6.47 -3.88
C ALA A 177 6.39 7.54 -2.78
N LEU A 178 6.24 8.80 -3.16
CA LEU A 178 6.08 9.92 -2.23
C LEU A 178 4.60 10.25 -2.09
N THR A 179 4.14 10.43 -0.85
CA THR A 179 2.78 10.84 -0.54
C THR A 179 2.76 12.05 0.38
N VAL A 180 1.91 13.02 0.04
CA VAL A 180 1.55 14.17 0.87
C VAL A 180 0.03 14.29 0.98
N VAL A 181 -0.46 15.10 1.89
CA VAL A 181 -1.91 15.43 1.96
C VAL A 181 -2.12 16.82 1.39
N HIS A 182 -2.93 16.93 0.34
CA HIS A 182 -3.31 18.22 -0.24
C HIS A 182 -4.25 18.99 0.69
N GLY A 183 -4.33 20.31 0.55
CA GLY A 183 -5.19 21.17 1.37
C GLY A 183 -6.69 20.81 1.33
N SER A 184 -7.14 20.10 0.28
CA SER A 184 -8.49 19.51 0.19
C SER A 184 -8.68 18.21 0.99
N GLY A 185 -7.63 17.72 1.68
CA GLY A 185 -7.62 16.49 2.46
C GLY A 185 -7.40 15.20 1.64
N TRP A 186 -7.14 15.30 0.34
CA TRP A 186 -6.79 14.13 -0.47
C TRP A 186 -5.32 13.76 -0.30
N PRO A 187 -4.98 12.48 -0.01
CA PRO A 187 -3.64 11.99 -0.20
C PRO A 187 -3.26 12.08 -1.69
N ILE A 188 -2.13 12.67 -1.99
CA ILE A 188 -1.53 12.68 -3.33
C ILE A 188 -0.31 11.79 -3.29
N THR A 189 -0.32 10.75 -4.11
CA THR A 189 0.78 9.80 -4.25
C THR A 189 1.35 9.88 -5.65
N ARG A 190 2.68 9.90 -5.77
CA ARG A 190 3.39 9.89 -7.04
C ARG A 190 4.58 8.96 -6.97
N SER A 191 4.86 8.29 -8.09
CA SER A 191 6.11 7.55 -8.27
C SER A 191 7.29 8.51 -8.28
N VAL A 192 8.40 8.11 -7.67
CA VAL A 192 9.65 8.88 -7.64
C VAL A 192 10.57 8.36 -8.74
N ALA A 193 10.92 9.20 -9.71
CA ALA A 193 11.74 8.84 -10.85
C ALA A 193 13.25 8.83 -10.54
N GLY A 194 13.70 9.65 -9.59
CA GLY A 194 15.09 9.75 -9.22
C GLY A 194 15.29 10.21 -7.78
N VAL A 195 16.37 9.75 -7.17
CA VAL A 195 16.74 10.08 -5.78
C VAL A 195 18.19 10.48 -5.70
N ALA A 196 18.48 11.60 -5.05
CA ALA A 196 19.83 12.00 -4.68
C ALA A 196 19.92 12.21 -3.17
N VAL A 197 20.78 11.47 -2.49
CA VAL A 197 21.02 11.61 -1.05
C VAL A 197 21.88 12.86 -0.80
N ASP A 198 21.48 13.67 0.17
CA ASP A 198 22.17 14.89 0.59
C ASP A 198 22.19 14.93 2.13
N GLY A 199 23.16 14.24 2.71
CA GLY A 199 23.25 14.06 4.17
C GLY A 199 22.07 13.28 4.74
N ASP A 200 21.33 13.93 5.63
CA ASP A 200 20.14 13.34 6.27
C ASP A 200 18.87 13.47 5.42
N ALA A 201 18.89 14.29 4.39
CA ALA A 201 17.79 14.50 3.47
C ALA A 201 18.00 13.79 2.13
N VAL A 202 16.93 13.65 1.35
CA VAL A 202 16.98 13.24 -0.05
C VAL A 202 16.28 14.26 -0.93
N ARG A 203 16.81 14.43 -2.15
CA ARG A 203 16.14 15.16 -3.22
C ARG A 203 15.48 14.16 -4.14
N LEU A 204 14.17 14.30 -4.29
CA LEU A 204 13.32 13.40 -5.04
C LEU A 204 12.90 14.06 -6.35
N ASP A 205 13.10 13.35 -7.45
CA ASP A 205 12.57 13.73 -8.75
C ASP A 205 11.14 13.18 -8.83
N VAL A 206 10.19 14.05 -8.49
CA VAL A 206 8.77 13.71 -8.43
C VAL A 206 7.92 14.93 -8.81
N PRO A 207 7.03 14.81 -9.81
CA PRO A 207 6.18 15.92 -10.27
C PRO A 207 5.01 16.16 -9.29
N MET A 208 5.31 16.75 -8.15
CA MET A 208 4.35 16.96 -7.07
C MET A 208 4.52 18.35 -6.45
N PRO A 209 3.46 19.16 -6.38
CA PRO A 209 3.49 20.40 -5.62
C PRO A 209 3.56 20.09 -4.13
N VAL A 210 4.48 20.72 -3.42
CA VAL A 210 4.63 20.57 -1.97
C VAL A 210 4.84 21.95 -1.32
N GLU A 211 4.40 22.06 -0.07
CA GLU A 211 4.61 23.25 0.76
C GLU A 211 5.83 23.07 1.67
N PRO A 212 6.53 24.16 2.07
CA PRO A 212 7.62 24.07 3.02
C PRO A 212 7.17 23.45 4.36
N GLY A 213 7.85 22.38 4.77
CA GLY A 213 7.56 21.67 6.03
C GLY A 213 6.32 20.79 6.00
N GLN A 214 5.75 20.52 4.83
CA GLN A 214 4.57 19.67 4.67
C GLN A 214 4.88 18.23 5.12
N PRO A 215 4.01 17.62 5.96
CA PRO A 215 4.13 16.21 6.31
C PRO A 215 4.07 15.31 5.08
N ALA A 216 4.98 14.33 5.02
CA ALA A 216 5.11 13.43 3.89
C ALA A 216 5.51 12.02 4.35
N CYS A 217 5.21 11.02 3.53
CA CYS A 217 5.83 9.71 3.65
C CYS A 217 6.44 9.26 2.32
N LEU A 218 7.61 8.64 2.41
CA LEU A 218 8.31 8.00 1.31
C LEU A 218 8.26 6.49 1.55
N LEU A 219 7.57 5.77 0.68
CA LEU A 219 7.54 4.32 0.65
C LEU A 219 8.59 3.82 -0.33
N CYS A 220 9.48 2.95 0.14
CA CYS A 220 10.41 2.18 -0.69
C CYS A 220 10.04 0.71 -0.53
N HIS A 221 9.75 -0.01 -1.62
CA HIS A 221 9.36 -1.40 -1.50
C HIS A 221 9.73 -2.24 -2.73
N TRP A 222 9.71 -3.53 -2.50
CA TRP A 222 9.79 -4.60 -3.48
C TRP A 222 8.89 -5.75 -3.04
N HIS A 223 8.32 -6.43 -3.99
CA HIS A 223 7.57 -7.67 -3.74
C HIS A 223 7.63 -8.61 -4.94
N THR A 224 7.48 -9.92 -4.67
CA THR A 224 7.23 -10.89 -5.73
C THR A 224 5.85 -10.66 -6.35
N PRO A 225 5.64 -11.10 -7.60
CA PRO A 225 4.33 -10.97 -8.26
C PRO A 225 3.16 -11.57 -7.46
N GLY A 226 3.39 -12.64 -6.69
CA GLY A 226 2.38 -13.27 -5.83
C GLY A 226 2.32 -12.71 -4.41
N LEU A 227 3.07 -11.66 -4.07
CA LEU A 227 3.14 -11.03 -2.73
C LEU A 227 3.53 -11.98 -1.58
N ASP A 228 4.07 -13.18 -1.90
CA ASP A 228 4.53 -14.14 -0.92
C ASP A 228 5.84 -13.72 -0.25
N ARG A 229 6.59 -12.83 -0.90
CA ARG A 229 7.77 -12.15 -0.35
C ARG A 229 7.65 -10.66 -0.60
N LEU A 230 7.97 -9.90 0.42
CA LEU A 230 8.03 -8.45 0.32
C LEU A 230 9.10 -7.88 1.24
N ARG A 231 9.63 -6.75 0.84
CA ARG A 231 10.45 -5.85 1.63
C ARG A 231 9.92 -4.46 1.44
N GLN A 232 9.64 -3.78 2.53
CA GLN A 232 9.22 -2.39 2.49
C GLN A 232 9.86 -1.60 3.62
N ARG A 233 10.12 -0.34 3.35
CA ARG A 233 10.52 0.66 4.32
C ARG A 233 9.73 1.93 4.09
N LEU A 234 9.03 2.36 5.11
CA LEU A 234 8.26 3.58 5.10
C LEU A 234 8.98 4.62 5.94
N PHE A 235 9.45 5.68 5.30
CA PHE A 235 9.98 6.87 5.97
C PHE A 235 8.86 7.87 6.17
N ARG A 236 8.76 8.45 7.36
CA ARG A 236 7.85 9.56 7.68
C ARG A 236 8.70 10.78 8.00
N GLY A 237 8.31 11.92 7.45
CA GLY A 237 9.08 13.13 7.59
C GLY A 237 8.35 14.34 7.05
N ARG A 238 9.13 15.29 6.59
CA ARG A 238 8.61 16.53 5.99
C ARG A 238 9.27 16.77 4.65
N CYS A 239 8.55 17.45 3.76
CA CYS A 239 9.09 17.86 2.48
C CYS A 239 9.05 19.39 2.32
N ARG A 240 9.85 19.86 1.37
CA ARG A 240 9.89 21.25 0.92
C ARG A 240 10.28 21.32 -0.55
N PRO A 241 9.89 22.38 -1.25
CA PRO A 241 10.37 22.61 -2.61
C PRO A 241 11.90 22.74 -2.65
N ALA A 242 12.51 22.18 -3.70
CA ALA A 242 13.96 22.25 -3.94
C ALA A 242 14.24 22.43 -5.44
N GLY A 243 13.90 23.59 -5.99
CA GLY A 243 13.89 23.86 -7.43
C GLY A 243 12.77 23.09 -8.13
N ASP A 244 13.12 22.27 -9.11
CA ASP A 244 12.24 21.35 -9.84
C ASP A 244 12.02 20.00 -9.11
N ARG A 245 12.64 19.84 -7.94
CA ARG A 245 12.61 18.63 -7.10
C ARG A 245 11.94 18.89 -5.76
N VAL A 246 11.71 17.80 -5.04
CA VAL A 246 11.23 17.83 -3.65
C VAL A 246 12.36 17.36 -2.74
N ALA A 247 12.72 18.16 -1.74
CA ALA A 247 13.57 17.71 -0.66
C ALA A 247 12.71 17.07 0.42
N PHE A 248 13.10 15.86 0.86
CA PHE A 248 12.44 15.11 1.91
C PHE A 248 13.41 14.86 3.06
N GLU A 249 12.99 15.20 4.27
CA GLU A 249 13.72 15.05 5.53
C GLU A 249 13.00 14.03 6.41
N PRO A 250 13.53 12.80 6.57
CA PRO A 250 12.90 11.78 7.39
C PRO A 250 13.07 12.09 8.89
N ALA A 251 12.01 11.85 9.64
CA ALA A 251 12.02 11.91 11.11
C ALA A 251 11.96 10.52 11.74
N SER A 252 11.43 9.53 11.02
CA SER A 252 11.33 8.15 11.48
C SER A 252 11.17 7.18 10.31
N SER A 253 11.48 5.91 10.53
CA SER A 253 11.20 4.85 9.56
C SER A 253 10.67 3.59 10.21
N ALA A 254 9.92 2.81 9.43
CA ALA A 254 9.43 1.48 9.80
C ALA A 254 9.70 0.50 8.66
N THR A 255 10.20 -0.68 9.00
CA THR A 255 10.54 -1.73 8.03
C THR A 255 9.63 -2.94 8.23
N LEU A 256 9.18 -3.53 7.14
CA LEU A 256 8.51 -4.83 7.11
C LEU A 256 9.21 -5.72 6.09
N ARG A 257 9.56 -6.96 6.52
CA ARG A 257 10.22 -7.97 5.68
C ARG A 257 9.62 -9.34 5.98
N ASN A 258 9.48 -10.17 4.95
CA ASN A 258 9.09 -11.58 5.09
C ASN A 258 9.88 -12.52 4.18
N GLU A 259 11.09 -12.14 3.79
CA GLU A 259 11.92 -12.86 2.81
C GLU A 259 12.55 -14.11 3.38
N THR A 260 13.19 -14.02 4.56
CA THR A 260 13.89 -15.12 5.20
C THR A 260 12.95 -15.97 6.08
N ARG A 261 13.38 -17.17 6.46
CA ARG A 261 12.64 -18.01 7.43
C ARG A 261 12.47 -17.31 8.78
N LEU A 262 13.48 -16.56 9.21
CA LEU A 262 13.43 -15.79 10.46
C LEU A 262 12.42 -14.65 10.37
N ASP A 263 12.41 -13.90 9.24
CA ASP A 263 11.46 -12.83 9.02
C ASP A 263 10.03 -13.35 9.01
N ARG A 264 9.76 -14.50 8.37
CA ARG A 264 8.45 -15.15 8.38
C ARG A 264 8.02 -15.57 9.78
N THR A 265 8.95 -16.08 10.60
CA THR A 265 8.64 -16.43 11.99
C THR A 265 8.27 -15.18 12.79
N ARG A 266 9.03 -14.10 12.66
CA ARG A 266 8.72 -12.78 13.28
C ARG A 266 7.38 -12.26 12.79
N PHE A 267 7.13 -12.29 11.49
CA PHE A 267 5.87 -11.87 10.88
C PHE A 267 4.66 -12.60 11.49
N VAL A 268 4.74 -13.92 11.66
CA VAL A 268 3.67 -14.73 12.28
C VAL A 268 3.47 -14.34 13.75
N VAL A 269 4.55 -14.21 14.52
CA VAL A 269 4.46 -13.87 15.95
C VAL A 269 3.89 -12.46 16.14
N ASP A 270 4.40 -11.49 15.39
CA ASP A 270 3.94 -10.11 15.48
C ASP A 270 2.52 -9.96 14.95
N GLY A 271 2.17 -10.66 13.88
CA GLY A 271 0.82 -10.71 13.34
C GLY A 271 -0.19 -11.19 14.38
N LYS A 272 0.09 -12.30 15.06
CA LYS A 272 -0.76 -12.82 16.15
C LYS A 272 -0.91 -11.82 17.30
N ARG A 273 0.19 -11.17 17.71
CA ARG A 273 0.18 -10.18 18.80
C ARG A 273 -0.66 -8.95 18.43
N ARG A 274 -0.49 -8.43 17.22
CA ARG A 274 -1.23 -7.27 16.71
C ARG A 274 -2.72 -7.58 16.54
N THR A 275 -3.07 -8.75 15.99
CA THR A 275 -4.46 -9.21 15.87
C THR A 275 -5.16 -9.30 17.24
N ARG A 276 -4.48 -9.87 18.26
CA ARG A 276 -5.04 -9.90 19.62
C ARG A 276 -5.25 -8.50 20.18
N ARG A 277 -4.34 -7.55 19.90
CA ARG A 277 -4.48 -6.16 20.34
C ARG A 277 -5.66 -5.48 19.63
N TYR A 278 -5.86 -5.72 18.35
CA TYR A 278 -7.01 -5.22 17.59
C TYR A 278 -8.32 -5.65 18.22
N PHE A 279 -8.53 -6.94 18.47
CA PHE A 279 -9.76 -7.44 19.08
C PHE A 279 -9.98 -6.91 20.50
N ARG A 280 -8.92 -6.80 21.30
CA ARG A 280 -9.04 -6.24 22.65
C ARG A 280 -9.56 -4.80 22.64
N ARG A 281 -9.04 -3.93 21.77
CA ARG A 281 -9.49 -2.54 21.63
C ARG A 281 -10.96 -2.42 21.20
N ARG A 282 -11.49 -3.38 20.47
CA ARG A 282 -12.89 -3.38 20.03
C ARG A 282 -13.85 -3.95 21.07
N SER A 283 -13.34 -4.62 22.09
CA SER A 283 -14.14 -5.17 23.19
C SER A 283 -14.22 -4.20 24.39
N GLU A 284 -13.43 -3.14 24.36
CA GLU A 284 -13.46 -2.00 25.30
C GLU A 284 -14.41 -0.91 24.79
#